data_0f684eac495f4be1145831ead604f294
#
_entry.id   0f684eac495f4be1145831ead604f294
#
_cell.length_a   1.000
_cell.length_b   1.000
_cell.length_c   1.000
_cell.angle_alpha   90.00
_cell.angle_beta   90.00
_cell.angle_gamma   90.00
#
_symmetry.space_group_name_H-M   'P 1'
#
loop_
_entity.id
_entity.type
_entity.pdbx_description
1 polymer ?
#
loop_
_entity_poly.entity_id
_entity_poly.type
_entity_poly.pdbx_seq_one_letter_code
_entity_poly.pdbx_strand_id
1 'polypeptide(L)'
;MPVLAAVIYAGADEDLDPRIFWARLVQRLIIPTVTAFIAVVIAAGSIGDEREDGTILYLASTPLSRIGLMATKVLAAWTASMVLLLPCTLISGWIALGDRLEPDMLVWPLLGVALSALGYCAASVLLAMVTRRPVVLGVLYILLWEGSIATFAASADRLSIAAYGRAIAVEGVVDVNAPDASA
;
A
#
# COMPACT_ATOMS: atom_id res chain seq x y z
N MET A 1 6.80 10.84 5.91
CA MET A 1 6.81 10.50 4.48
C MET A 1 6.98 11.71 3.57
N PRO A 2 6.18 12.78 3.61
CA PRO A 2 6.41 13.93 2.73
C PRO A 2 7.79 14.57 2.93
N VAL A 3 8.30 14.62 4.15
CA VAL A 3 9.66 15.12 4.45
C VAL A 3 10.74 14.24 3.79
N LEU A 4 10.57 12.93 3.81
CA LEU A 4 11.53 11.99 3.20
C LEU A 4 11.48 12.09 1.66
N ALA A 5 10.29 12.28 1.07
CA ALA A 5 10.15 12.57 -0.35
C ALA A 5 10.82 13.90 -0.72
N ALA A 6 10.65 14.95 0.10
CA ALA A 6 11.30 16.25 -0.10
C ALA A 6 12.82 16.16 0.02
N VAL A 7 13.34 15.39 0.99
CA VAL A 7 14.79 15.20 1.18
C VAL A 7 15.39 14.42 0.01
N ILE A 8 14.71 13.35 -0.46
CA ILE A 8 15.16 12.58 -1.63
C ILE A 8 15.11 13.43 -2.89
N TYR A 9 14.06 14.27 -3.04
CA TYR A 9 13.93 15.19 -4.17
C TYR A 9 15.03 16.26 -4.16
N ALA A 10 15.35 16.83 -3.01
CA ALA A 10 16.42 17.83 -2.85
C ALA A 10 17.83 17.23 -3.06
N GLY A 11 17.99 15.92 -2.88
CA GLY A 11 19.27 15.22 -3.10
C GLY A 11 19.37 14.50 -4.45
N ALA A 12 18.31 14.54 -5.27
CA ALA A 12 18.34 14.00 -6.63
C ALA A 12 19.02 15.01 -7.57
N ASP A 13 19.80 14.51 -8.53
CA ASP A 13 20.41 15.35 -9.54
C ASP A 13 19.35 16.22 -10.24
N GLU A 14 19.66 17.51 -10.45
CA GLU A 14 18.77 18.53 -11.02
C GLU A 14 18.19 18.16 -12.41
N ASP A 15 18.71 17.12 -13.05
CA ASP A 15 18.30 16.64 -14.39
C ASP A 15 17.17 15.60 -14.38
N LEU A 16 16.67 15.16 -13.20
CA LEU A 16 15.59 14.17 -13.14
C LEU A 16 14.23 14.83 -13.39
N ASP A 17 13.52 14.38 -14.44
CA ASP A 17 12.13 14.78 -14.69
C ASP A 17 11.27 14.46 -13.44
N PRO A 18 10.56 15.46 -12.89
CA PRO A 18 9.68 15.27 -11.71
C PRO A 18 8.68 14.14 -11.86
N ARG A 19 8.21 13.87 -13.08
CA ARG A 19 7.28 12.78 -13.40
C ARG A 19 7.93 11.41 -13.19
N ILE A 20 9.14 11.23 -13.67
CA ILE A 20 9.90 9.97 -13.50
C ILE A 20 10.27 9.77 -12.04
N PHE A 21 10.63 10.84 -11.33
CA PHE A 21 10.91 10.79 -9.91
C PHE A 21 9.67 10.34 -9.12
N TRP A 22 8.52 10.96 -9.37
CA TRP A 22 7.26 10.60 -8.73
C TRP A 22 6.87 9.14 -8.97
N ALA A 23 6.92 8.70 -10.23
CA ALA A 23 6.63 7.32 -10.60
C ALA A 23 7.54 6.31 -9.87
N ARG A 24 8.85 6.58 -9.80
CA ARG A 24 9.81 5.74 -9.07
C ARG A 24 9.54 5.72 -7.57
N LEU A 25 9.19 6.86 -6.99
CA LEU A 25 8.88 6.99 -5.57
C LEU A 25 7.63 6.18 -5.19
N VAL A 26 6.59 6.24 -6.01
CA VAL A 26 5.37 5.45 -5.83
C VAL A 26 5.67 3.96 -5.92
N GLN A 27 6.38 3.54 -6.98
CA GLN A 27 6.62 2.13 -7.26
C GLN A 27 7.60 1.46 -6.31
N ARG A 28 8.63 2.17 -5.86
CA ARG A 28 9.72 1.58 -5.07
C ARG A 28 9.58 1.81 -3.57
N LEU A 29 8.90 2.88 -3.16
CA LEU A 29 8.79 3.25 -1.75
C LEU A 29 7.36 3.21 -1.25
N ILE A 30 6.43 3.94 -1.89
CA ILE A 30 5.08 4.13 -1.35
C ILE A 30 4.33 2.81 -1.33
N ILE A 31 4.18 2.13 -2.46
CA ILE A 31 3.40 0.89 -2.56
C ILE A 31 4.03 -0.26 -1.76
N PRO A 32 5.29 -0.67 -2.00
CA PRO A 32 5.81 -1.88 -1.37
C PRO A 32 6.20 -1.70 0.10
N THR A 33 6.53 -0.49 0.52
CA THR A 33 7.04 -0.27 1.88
C THR A 33 6.01 0.44 2.74
N VAL A 34 5.62 1.67 2.38
CA VAL A 34 4.77 2.51 3.23
C VAL A 34 3.38 1.93 3.36
N THR A 35 2.76 1.57 2.22
CA THR A 35 1.41 1.00 2.21
C THR A 35 1.37 -0.34 2.92
N ALA A 36 2.37 -1.21 2.66
CA ALA A 36 2.46 -2.51 3.30
C ALA A 36 2.60 -2.40 4.82
N PHE A 37 3.52 -1.56 5.32
CA PHE A 37 3.72 -1.40 6.77
C PHE A 37 2.48 -0.83 7.46
N ILE A 38 1.90 0.24 6.94
CA ILE A 38 0.71 0.87 7.54
C ILE A 38 -0.46 -0.12 7.56
N ALA A 39 -0.74 -0.78 6.44
CA ALA A 39 -1.83 -1.73 6.34
C ALA A 39 -1.65 -2.93 7.27
N VAL A 40 -0.44 -3.50 7.35
CA VAL A 40 -0.14 -4.64 8.22
C VAL A 40 -0.28 -4.28 9.69
N VAL A 41 0.27 -3.14 10.11
CA VAL A 41 0.20 -2.71 11.52
C VAL A 41 -1.24 -2.46 11.96
N ILE A 42 -2.02 -1.72 11.16
CA ILE A 42 -3.41 -1.41 11.48
C ILE A 42 -4.28 -2.67 11.45
N ALA A 43 -4.16 -3.49 10.41
CA ALA A 43 -5.00 -4.68 10.26
C ALA A 43 -4.67 -5.76 11.29
N ALA A 44 -3.40 -5.98 11.58
CA ALA A 44 -2.99 -6.95 12.59
C ALA A 44 -3.33 -6.49 14.01
N GLY A 45 -3.19 -5.18 14.31
CA GLY A 45 -3.57 -4.58 15.58
C GLY A 45 -5.06 -4.71 15.85
N SER A 46 -5.92 -4.49 14.87
CA SER A 46 -7.38 -4.53 15.02
C SER A 46 -7.92 -5.88 15.52
N ILE A 47 -7.20 -6.97 15.34
CA ILE A 47 -7.55 -8.31 15.86
C ILE A 47 -6.73 -8.65 17.10
N GLY A 48 -5.50 -8.15 17.18
CA GLY A 48 -4.63 -8.35 18.34
C GLY A 48 -5.25 -7.81 19.62
N ASP A 49 -5.73 -6.60 19.56
CA ASP A 49 -6.36 -5.90 20.69
C ASP A 49 -7.61 -6.66 21.21
N GLU A 50 -8.46 -7.18 20.30
CA GLU A 50 -9.64 -7.96 20.69
C GLU A 50 -9.29 -9.31 21.35
N ARG A 51 -8.14 -9.88 21.00
CA ARG A 51 -7.65 -11.10 21.66
C ARG A 51 -7.16 -10.83 23.08
N GLU A 52 -6.48 -9.71 23.30
CA GLU A 52 -5.97 -9.31 24.61
C GLU A 52 -7.12 -8.92 25.54
N ASP A 53 -8.15 -8.26 25.02
CA ASP A 53 -9.35 -7.87 25.77
C ASP A 53 -10.31 -9.03 26.04
N GLY A 54 -10.07 -10.22 25.49
CA GLY A 54 -10.92 -11.40 25.65
C GLY A 54 -12.29 -11.30 24.97
N THR A 55 -12.56 -10.24 24.22
CA THR A 55 -13.83 -9.97 23.52
C THR A 55 -14.11 -10.93 22.36
N ILE A 56 -13.09 -11.65 21.89
CA ILE A 56 -13.24 -12.72 20.88
C ILE A 56 -14.26 -13.79 21.31
N LEU A 57 -14.32 -14.14 22.60
CA LEU A 57 -15.28 -15.13 23.09
C LEU A 57 -16.73 -14.63 22.97
N TYR A 58 -16.93 -13.33 23.16
CA TYR A 58 -18.25 -12.69 23.04
C TYR A 58 -18.68 -12.58 21.57
N LEU A 59 -17.76 -12.23 20.68
CA LEU A 59 -18.01 -12.22 19.23
C LEU A 59 -18.31 -13.62 18.66
N ALA A 60 -17.70 -14.67 19.22
CA ALA A 60 -17.94 -16.05 18.79
C ALA A 60 -19.32 -16.58 19.25
N SER A 61 -19.94 -15.98 20.26
CA SER A 61 -21.27 -16.36 20.77
C SER A 61 -22.43 -15.68 20.02
N THR A 62 -22.16 -14.67 19.20
CA THR A 62 -23.17 -13.99 18.38
C THR A 62 -23.44 -14.78 17.09
N PRO A 63 -24.69 -14.85 16.60
CA PRO A 63 -25.06 -15.61 15.39
C PRO A 63 -24.65 -14.90 14.08
N LEU A 64 -23.50 -14.21 14.10
CA LEU A 64 -22.94 -13.56 12.92
C LEU A 64 -22.14 -14.53 12.07
N SER A 65 -22.28 -14.44 10.75
CA SER A 65 -21.45 -15.25 9.84
C SER A 65 -19.97 -14.88 10.01
N ARG A 66 -19.10 -15.87 10.19
CA ARG A 66 -17.64 -15.67 10.34
C ARG A 66 -17.05 -14.86 9.17
N ILE A 67 -17.58 -15.08 7.96
CA ILE A 67 -17.16 -14.36 6.75
C ILE A 67 -17.54 -12.87 6.84
N GLY A 68 -18.76 -12.55 7.33
CA GLY A 68 -19.19 -11.16 7.50
C GLY A 68 -18.31 -10.42 8.51
N LEU A 69 -17.98 -11.07 9.62
CA LEU A 69 -17.09 -10.49 10.63
C LEU A 69 -15.69 -10.23 10.10
N MET A 70 -15.13 -11.15 9.31
CA MET A 70 -13.82 -10.95 8.65
C MET A 70 -13.87 -9.80 7.66
N ALA A 71 -14.90 -9.74 6.82
CA ALA A 71 -15.07 -8.68 5.83
C ALA A 71 -15.18 -7.30 6.48
N THR A 72 -15.95 -7.16 7.55
CA THR A 72 -16.04 -5.88 8.28
C THR A 72 -14.72 -5.47 8.90
N LYS A 73 -13.91 -6.41 9.42
CA LYS A 73 -12.58 -6.13 9.95
C LYS A 73 -11.60 -5.67 8.87
N VAL A 74 -11.60 -6.35 7.72
CA VAL A 74 -10.78 -5.93 6.56
C VAL A 74 -11.16 -4.54 6.11
N LEU A 75 -12.46 -4.25 5.95
CA LEU A 75 -12.93 -2.94 5.53
C LEU A 75 -12.61 -1.84 6.56
N ALA A 76 -12.77 -2.11 7.83
CA ALA A 76 -12.43 -1.16 8.89
C ALA A 76 -10.92 -0.87 8.92
N ALA A 77 -10.08 -1.89 8.83
CA ALA A 77 -8.63 -1.71 8.74
C ALA A 77 -8.21 -0.98 7.46
N TRP A 78 -8.85 -1.31 6.33
CA TRP A 78 -8.60 -0.64 5.06
C TRP A 78 -8.97 0.85 5.11
N THR A 79 -10.17 1.19 5.62
CA THR A 79 -10.58 2.61 5.76
C THR A 79 -9.67 3.37 6.70
N ALA A 80 -9.27 2.79 7.82
CA ALA A 80 -8.31 3.40 8.73
C ALA A 80 -6.93 3.62 8.06
N SER A 81 -6.47 2.65 7.27
CA SER A 81 -5.24 2.78 6.49
C SER A 81 -5.34 3.89 5.45
N MET A 82 -6.50 4.02 4.77
CA MET A 82 -6.73 5.07 3.77
C MET A 82 -6.69 6.47 4.37
N VAL A 83 -7.21 6.68 5.58
CA VAL A 83 -7.16 7.97 6.27
C VAL A 83 -5.70 8.45 6.46
N LEU A 84 -4.75 7.54 6.60
CA LEU A 84 -3.32 7.87 6.71
C LEU A 84 -2.62 7.93 5.35
N LEU A 85 -2.92 6.99 4.46
CA LEU A 85 -2.22 6.84 3.18
C LEU A 85 -2.61 7.92 2.17
N LEU A 86 -3.89 8.27 2.07
CA LEU A 86 -4.36 9.26 1.10
C LEU A 86 -3.68 10.63 1.29
N PRO A 87 -3.70 11.25 2.49
CA PRO A 87 -3.03 12.54 2.64
C PRO A 87 -1.51 12.44 2.44
N CYS A 88 -0.88 11.35 2.87
CA CYS A 88 0.56 11.15 2.67
C CYS A 88 0.92 11.06 1.18
N THR A 89 0.16 10.32 0.38
CA THR A 89 0.41 10.18 -1.07
C THR A 89 0.10 11.47 -1.81
N LEU A 90 -1.00 12.16 -1.48
CA LEU A 90 -1.37 13.45 -2.09
C LEU A 90 -0.32 14.52 -1.82
N ILE A 91 0.12 14.68 -0.57
CA ILE A 91 1.14 15.68 -0.21
C ILE A 91 2.48 15.34 -0.87
N SER A 92 2.86 14.06 -0.91
CA SER A 92 4.10 13.62 -1.59
C SER A 92 4.04 13.88 -3.09
N GLY A 93 2.89 13.66 -3.74
CA GLY A 93 2.66 13.94 -5.14
C GLY A 93 2.72 15.44 -5.43
N TRP A 94 2.10 16.25 -4.58
CA TRP A 94 2.14 17.69 -4.74
C TRP A 94 3.58 18.26 -4.60
N ILE A 95 4.35 17.77 -3.64
CA ILE A 95 5.75 18.17 -3.47
C ILE A 95 6.60 17.73 -4.68
N ALA A 96 6.36 16.54 -5.22
CA ALA A 96 7.16 16.00 -6.32
C ALA A 96 6.83 16.64 -7.68
N LEU A 97 5.56 16.91 -7.96
CA LEU A 97 5.09 17.38 -9.28
C LEU A 97 4.98 18.91 -9.35
N GLY A 98 4.76 19.61 -8.21
CA GLY A 98 4.62 21.05 -8.17
C GLY A 98 3.57 21.59 -9.16
N ASP A 99 3.97 22.53 -10.03
CA ASP A 99 3.11 23.17 -11.03
C ASP A 99 2.74 22.24 -12.22
N ARG A 100 3.38 21.05 -12.33
CA ARG A 100 3.14 20.06 -13.40
C ARG A 100 2.14 18.96 -12.99
N LEU A 101 1.28 19.27 -12.04
CA LEU A 101 0.35 18.32 -11.44
C LEU A 101 -0.84 18.09 -12.39
N GLU A 102 -0.84 16.96 -13.09
CA GLU A 102 -1.97 16.48 -13.88
C GLU A 102 -2.83 15.53 -13.03
N PRO A 103 -4.16 15.59 -13.11
CA PRO A 103 -5.05 14.74 -12.30
C PRO A 103 -4.77 13.24 -12.46
N ASP A 104 -4.46 12.80 -13.67
CA ASP A 104 -4.19 11.39 -13.98
C ASP A 104 -2.93 10.87 -13.30
N MET A 105 -1.94 11.73 -13.10
CA MET A 105 -0.71 11.37 -12.37
C MET A 105 -0.92 11.13 -10.87
N LEU A 106 -2.06 11.54 -10.32
CA LEU A 106 -2.44 11.28 -8.93
C LEU A 106 -3.44 10.15 -8.80
N VAL A 107 -4.42 10.08 -9.71
CA VAL A 107 -5.53 9.11 -9.61
C VAL A 107 -5.03 7.68 -9.69
N TRP A 108 -4.20 7.35 -10.67
CA TRP A 108 -3.69 5.99 -10.86
C TRP A 108 -2.81 5.50 -9.70
N PRO A 109 -1.81 6.28 -9.21
CA PRO A 109 -1.08 5.93 -8.00
C PRO A 109 -1.97 5.77 -6.77
N LEU A 110 -2.99 6.61 -6.59
CA LEU A 110 -3.93 6.50 -5.48
C LEU A 110 -4.75 5.20 -5.55
N LEU A 111 -5.21 4.81 -6.74
CA LEU A 111 -5.87 3.53 -6.97
C LEU A 111 -4.94 2.36 -6.67
N GLY A 112 -3.69 2.42 -7.13
CA GLY A 112 -2.67 1.41 -6.85
C GLY A 112 -2.41 1.26 -5.35
N VAL A 113 -2.30 2.35 -4.61
CA VAL A 113 -2.15 2.37 -3.15
C VAL A 113 -3.39 1.79 -2.47
N ALA A 114 -4.59 2.19 -2.89
CA ALA A 114 -5.84 1.73 -2.30
C ALA A 114 -6.05 0.22 -2.44
N LEU A 115 -5.78 -0.32 -3.62
CA LEU A 115 -5.91 -1.75 -3.90
C LEU A 115 -4.81 -2.56 -3.21
N SER A 116 -3.58 -2.07 -3.17
CA SER A 116 -2.49 -2.71 -2.43
C SER A 116 -2.79 -2.75 -0.93
N ALA A 117 -3.27 -1.65 -0.36
CA ALA A 117 -3.66 -1.59 1.04
C ALA A 117 -4.79 -2.58 1.36
N LEU A 118 -5.77 -2.75 0.48
CA LEU A 118 -6.84 -3.75 0.64
C LEU A 118 -6.25 -5.17 0.69
N GLY A 119 -5.34 -5.48 -0.23
CA GLY A 119 -4.66 -6.77 -0.27
C GLY A 119 -3.85 -7.05 1.00
N TYR A 120 -3.06 -6.08 1.46
CA TYR A 120 -2.29 -6.22 2.70
C TYR A 120 -3.18 -6.32 3.95
N CYS A 121 -4.27 -5.57 4.03
CA CYS A 121 -5.24 -5.67 5.11
C CYS A 121 -5.89 -7.06 5.13
N ALA A 122 -6.33 -7.57 3.98
CA ALA A 122 -6.93 -8.90 3.89
C ALA A 122 -5.94 -10.00 4.30
N ALA A 123 -4.72 -9.97 3.79
CA ALA A 123 -3.67 -10.91 4.17
C ALA A 123 -3.34 -10.84 5.67
N SER A 124 -3.27 -9.65 6.25
CA SER A 124 -2.95 -9.44 7.66
C SER A 124 -4.07 -9.91 8.58
N VAL A 125 -5.33 -9.67 8.22
CA VAL A 125 -6.49 -10.17 8.97
C VAL A 125 -6.52 -11.71 8.95
N LEU A 126 -6.26 -12.34 7.82
CA LEU A 126 -6.14 -13.80 7.73
C LEU A 126 -4.99 -14.33 8.59
N LEU A 127 -3.83 -13.69 8.52
CA LEU A 127 -2.66 -14.05 9.31
C LEU A 127 -2.93 -13.91 10.81
N ALA A 128 -3.65 -12.86 11.21
CA ALA A 128 -4.03 -12.62 12.59
C ALA A 128 -4.97 -13.69 13.16
N MET A 129 -5.75 -14.37 12.31
CA MET A 129 -6.58 -15.48 12.76
C MET A 129 -5.79 -16.76 13.02
N VAL A 130 -4.73 -16.99 12.25
CA VAL A 130 -3.92 -18.21 12.35
C VAL A 130 -2.83 -18.09 13.40
N THR A 131 -2.31 -16.89 13.62
CA THR A 131 -1.09 -16.64 14.38
C THR A 131 -1.33 -15.81 15.63
N ARG A 132 -0.53 -16.08 16.68
CA ARG A 132 -0.55 -15.28 17.92
C ARG A 132 0.23 -13.96 17.81
N ARG A 133 1.10 -13.81 16.80
CA ARG A 133 1.93 -12.62 16.57
C ARG A 133 1.81 -12.14 15.12
N PRO A 134 0.64 -11.67 14.70
CA PRO A 134 0.38 -11.35 13.28
C PRO A 134 1.24 -10.18 12.77
N VAL A 135 1.51 -9.17 13.60
CA VAL A 135 2.36 -8.03 13.23
C VAL A 135 3.78 -8.50 12.87
N VAL A 136 4.38 -9.35 13.72
CA VAL A 136 5.74 -9.83 13.51
C VAL A 136 5.85 -10.62 12.19
N LEU A 137 4.90 -11.52 11.92
CA LEU A 137 4.89 -12.30 10.69
C LEU A 137 4.55 -11.44 9.47
N GLY A 138 3.66 -10.46 9.60
CA GLY A 138 3.36 -9.52 8.52
C GLY A 138 4.57 -8.67 8.14
N VAL A 139 5.30 -8.15 9.12
CA VAL A 139 6.55 -7.41 8.88
C VAL A 139 7.62 -8.32 8.27
N LEU A 140 7.75 -9.56 8.77
CA LEU A 140 8.68 -10.53 8.20
C LEU A 140 8.35 -10.86 6.73
N TYR A 141 7.06 -10.99 6.41
CA TYR A 141 6.60 -11.16 5.03
C TYR A 141 7.03 -9.98 4.15
N ILE A 142 6.81 -8.74 4.60
CA ILE A 142 7.20 -7.53 3.85
C ILE A 142 8.72 -7.53 3.61
N LEU A 143 9.51 -7.76 4.64
CA LEU A 143 10.97 -7.69 4.54
C LEU A 143 11.56 -8.81 3.66
N LEU A 144 11.08 -10.05 3.82
CA LEU A 144 11.63 -11.19 3.09
C LEU A 144 11.03 -11.29 1.68
N TRP A 145 9.71 -11.15 1.54
CA TRP A 145 9.05 -11.37 0.28
C TRP A 145 9.12 -10.16 -0.63
N GLU A 146 8.63 -9.02 -0.16
CA GLU A 146 8.60 -7.80 -0.97
C GLU A 146 9.99 -7.15 -1.10
N GLY A 147 10.84 -7.27 -0.06
CA GLY A 147 12.17 -6.65 -0.05
C GLY A 147 13.24 -7.46 -0.78
N SER A 148 13.14 -8.79 -0.82
CA SER A 148 14.22 -9.64 -1.33
C SER A 148 13.75 -10.61 -2.40
N ILE A 149 12.77 -11.48 -2.12
CA ILE A 149 12.41 -12.59 -3.01
C ILE A 149 11.77 -12.10 -4.30
N ALA A 150 10.87 -11.12 -4.22
CA ALA A 150 10.23 -10.53 -5.39
C ALA A 150 11.22 -9.83 -6.34
N THR A 151 12.35 -9.37 -5.81
CA THR A 151 13.41 -8.72 -6.59
C THR A 151 14.28 -9.73 -7.35
N PHE A 152 14.51 -10.92 -6.77
CA PHE A 152 15.42 -11.93 -7.34
C PHE A 152 14.74 -12.95 -8.24
N ALA A 153 13.44 -13.18 -8.10
CA ALA A 153 12.73 -14.20 -8.86
C ALA A 153 11.59 -13.59 -9.68
N ALA A 154 11.80 -13.45 -10.98
CA ALA A 154 10.81 -12.89 -11.91
C ALA A 154 9.44 -13.63 -11.91
N SER A 155 9.43 -14.91 -11.54
CA SER A 155 8.19 -15.69 -11.38
C SER A 155 7.47 -15.44 -10.05
N ALA A 156 8.19 -15.00 -9.02
CA ALA A 156 7.63 -14.68 -7.70
C ALA A 156 6.92 -13.32 -7.66
N ASP A 157 7.21 -12.45 -8.63
CA ASP A 157 6.57 -11.13 -8.75
C ASP A 157 5.04 -11.27 -8.93
N ARG A 158 4.57 -12.36 -9.56
CA ARG A 158 3.13 -12.65 -9.70
C ARG A 158 2.40 -12.91 -8.38
N LEU A 159 3.10 -13.24 -7.31
CA LEU A 159 2.55 -13.48 -5.98
C LEU A 159 2.73 -12.26 -5.05
N SER A 160 3.37 -11.21 -5.53
CA SER A 160 3.57 -9.98 -4.77
C SER A 160 2.34 -9.08 -4.86
N ILE A 161 1.80 -8.68 -3.71
CA ILE A 161 0.68 -7.72 -3.63
C ILE A 161 1.11 -6.36 -4.18
N ALA A 162 2.36 -5.95 -3.92
CA ALA A 162 2.92 -4.72 -4.44
C ALA A 162 3.02 -4.71 -5.97
N ALA A 163 3.25 -5.86 -6.62
CA ALA A 163 3.35 -5.95 -8.07
C ALA A 163 2.03 -5.55 -8.75
N TYR A 164 0.90 -6.00 -8.24
CA TYR A 164 -0.41 -5.61 -8.76
C TYR A 164 -0.69 -4.12 -8.56
N GLY A 165 -0.38 -3.57 -7.38
CA GLY A 165 -0.53 -2.14 -7.12
C GLY A 165 0.38 -1.28 -8.01
N ARG A 166 1.61 -1.73 -8.25
CA ARG A 166 2.54 -1.08 -9.17
C ARG A 166 2.04 -1.11 -10.61
N ALA A 167 1.51 -2.24 -11.08
CA ALA A 167 0.96 -2.36 -12.42
C ALA A 167 -0.13 -1.31 -12.69
N ILE A 168 -1.07 -1.15 -11.74
CA ILE A 168 -2.14 -0.15 -11.84
C ILE A 168 -1.58 1.27 -11.77
N ALA A 169 -0.63 1.54 -10.88
CA ALA A 169 -0.04 2.87 -10.74
C ALA A 169 0.76 3.33 -11.97
N VAL A 170 1.30 2.39 -12.74
CA VAL A 170 2.09 2.66 -13.96
C VAL A 170 1.21 2.99 -15.16
N GLU A 171 0.00 2.43 -15.22
CA GLU A 171 -0.89 2.56 -16.38
C GLU A 171 -1.17 4.04 -16.71
N GLY A 172 -1.41 4.87 -15.70
CA GLY A 172 -1.61 6.31 -15.87
C GLY A 172 -0.34 7.11 -16.23
N VAL A 173 0.84 6.59 -15.93
CA VAL A 173 2.11 7.27 -16.27
C VAL A 173 2.54 6.94 -17.70
N VAL A 174 2.19 5.74 -18.18
CA VAL A 174 2.52 5.30 -19.55
C VAL A 174 1.62 6.00 -20.58
N ASP A 175 0.36 6.22 -20.27
CA ASP A 175 -0.61 6.86 -21.17
C ASP A 175 -0.27 8.34 -21.45
N VAL A 176 0.33 9.02 -20.47
CA VAL A 176 0.81 10.41 -20.61
C VAL A 176 2.07 10.53 -21.49
N ASN A 177 2.82 9.44 -21.67
CA ASN A 177 4.01 9.38 -22.54
C ASN A 177 3.72 8.86 -23.95
N ALA A 178 2.47 8.54 -24.29
CA ALA A 178 2.10 8.23 -25.66
C ALA A 178 2.21 9.53 -26.48
N PRO A 179 3.08 9.62 -27.51
CA PRO A 179 3.09 10.77 -28.38
C PRO A 179 1.72 10.85 -29.06
N ASP A 180 1.12 12.05 -29.06
CA ASP A 180 -0.12 12.34 -29.77
C ASP A 180 -0.11 11.68 -31.14
N ALA A 181 -0.88 10.61 -31.32
CA ALA A 181 -1.05 9.90 -32.58
C ALA A 181 -2.01 10.68 -33.53
N SER A 182 -1.97 12.02 -33.42
CA SER A 182 -2.75 12.94 -34.27
C SER A 182 -1.84 14.05 -34.81
N ALA A 183 -0.90 13.69 -35.70
CA ALA A 183 -0.26 14.60 -36.61
C ALA A 183 -0.36 14.05 -38.03
#